data_3715b0c6fdf310bf6b96dcdb7822951c
#
_entry.id   3715b0c6fdf310bf6b96dcdb7822951c
#
_cell.length_a   1.000
_cell.length_b   1.000
_cell.length_c   1.000
_cell.angle_alpha   90.00
_cell.angle_beta   90.00
_cell.angle_gamma   90.00
#
_symmetry.space_group_name_H-M   'P 1'
#
loop_
_entity.id
_entity.type
_entity.pdbx_description
1 polymer ?
#
loop_
_entity_poly.entity_id
_entity_poly.type
_entity_poly.pdbx_seq_one_letter_code
_entity_poly.pdbx_strand_id
1 'polypeptide(L)'
;MRLPNSRVLELPEQREVRGRAFPLVLGPDGSFDPAACRDAILGLARDHGGILFRGFDVPTPEAFATFVETLRIENMPYVGGAAVRTPIVGDRVFTANESPPGEPVPFHHEMAQVPEPPAYIFFYGDRPSVSGGETPIVLSHEVYSCFLEEFPGCCEAVEAHGIQ
;
A
#
# COMPACT_ATOMS: atom_id res chain seq x y z
N MET A 1 -7.06 10.01 14.78
CA MET A 1 -6.36 11.24 14.29
C MET A 1 -7.09 11.75 13.07
N ARG A 2 -7.15 13.07 12.81
CA ARG A 2 -7.79 13.63 11.61
C ARG A 2 -6.72 14.28 10.74
N LEU A 3 -6.78 14.05 9.43
CA LEU A 3 -5.89 14.71 8.48
C LEU A 3 -6.43 16.12 8.15
N PRO A 4 -5.69 17.20 8.36
CA PRO A 4 -6.13 18.55 8.01
C PRO A 4 -6.51 18.69 6.54
N ASN A 5 -7.48 19.53 6.24
CA ASN A 5 -7.95 19.80 4.87
C ASN A 5 -8.29 18.54 4.07
N SER A 6 -8.81 17.53 4.77
CA SER A 6 -9.32 16.32 4.16
C SER A 6 -10.62 15.87 4.82
N ARG A 7 -11.41 15.14 4.06
CA ARG A 7 -12.64 14.49 4.52
C ARG A 7 -12.58 13.00 4.24
N VAL A 8 -13.19 12.22 5.13
CA VAL A 8 -13.39 10.79 4.90
C VAL A 8 -14.43 10.60 3.81
N LEU A 9 -14.15 9.71 2.88
CA LEU A 9 -15.07 9.26 1.85
C LEU A 9 -15.42 7.80 2.10
N GLU A 10 -16.60 7.39 1.63
CA GLU A 10 -17.04 6.01 1.63
C GLU A 10 -17.10 5.50 0.18
N LEU A 11 -16.58 4.30 -0.03
CA LEU A 11 -16.63 3.60 -1.32
C LEU A 11 -17.34 2.26 -1.16
N PRO A 12 -18.08 1.79 -2.19
CA PRO A 12 -18.81 0.52 -2.13
C PRO A 12 -17.92 -0.69 -1.87
N GLU A 13 -16.67 -0.65 -2.35
CA GLU A 13 -15.69 -1.73 -2.22
C GLU A 13 -14.96 -1.74 -0.88
N GLN A 14 -15.11 -0.69 -0.09
CA GLN A 14 -14.48 -0.55 1.22
C GLN A 14 -15.06 -1.60 2.18
N ARG A 15 -14.22 -2.13 3.05
CA ARG A 15 -14.63 -3.08 4.09
C ARG A 15 -14.39 -2.48 5.46
N GLU A 16 -15.15 -2.96 6.43
CA GLU A 16 -14.88 -2.71 7.83
C GLU A 16 -14.11 -3.89 8.40
N VAL A 17 -12.98 -3.61 9.03
CA VAL A 17 -12.13 -4.59 9.69
C VAL A 17 -11.95 -4.15 11.14
N ARG A 18 -12.43 -4.94 12.09
CA ARG A 18 -12.41 -4.65 13.54
C ARG A 18 -12.90 -3.23 13.89
N GLY A 19 -14.00 -2.80 13.30
CA GLY A 19 -14.61 -1.50 13.53
C GLY A 19 -13.89 -0.33 12.87
N ARG A 20 -13.03 -0.58 11.88
CA ARG A 20 -12.32 0.45 11.12
C ARG A 20 -12.49 0.23 9.63
N ALA A 21 -12.70 1.33 8.92
CA ALA A 21 -12.74 1.29 7.46
C ALA A 21 -11.37 0.91 6.88
N PHE A 22 -11.35 -0.01 5.92
CA PHE A 22 -10.15 -0.46 5.21
C PHE A 22 -10.39 -0.54 3.69
N PRO A 23 -9.50 0.10 2.89
CA PRO A 23 -8.56 1.16 3.31
C PRO A 23 -9.30 2.40 3.83
N LEU A 24 -8.64 3.26 4.60
CA LEU A 24 -9.18 4.59 4.89
C LEU A 24 -9.19 5.41 3.61
N VAL A 25 -10.35 5.90 3.19
CA VAL A 25 -10.46 6.73 1.98
C VAL A 25 -10.58 8.19 2.34
N LEU A 26 -9.70 9.01 1.77
CA LEU A 26 -9.63 10.45 2.01
C LEU A 26 -9.80 11.21 0.70
N GLY A 27 -10.62 12.25 0.73
CA GLY A 27 -10.72 13.26 -0.32
C GLY A 27 -10.28 14.63 0.18
N PRO A 28 -9.89 15.57 -0.72
CA PRO A 28 -9.49 16.91 -0.32
C PRO A 28 -10.69 17.71 0.21
N ASP A 29 -10.39 18.59 1.18
CA ASP A 29 -11.32 19.57 1.75
C ASP A 29 -10.57 20.90 1.97
N GLY A 30 -10.07 21.46 0.87
CA GLY A 30 -9.23 22.65 0.83
C GLY A 30 -7.81 22.36 0.36
N SER A 31 -6.90 23.31 0.60
CA SER A 31 -5.49 23.18 0.23
C SER A 31 -4.79 22.16 1.10
N PHE A 32 -4.18 21.16 0.49
CA PHE A 32 -3.53 20.06 1.18
C PHE A 32 -2.00 20.15 1.05
N ASP A 33 -1.30 20.13 2.18
CA ASP A 33 0.15 20.06 2.24
C ASP A 33 0.59 18.70 2.83
N PRO A 34 1.08 17.78 2.03
CA PRO A 34 1.49 16.46 2.50
C PRO A 34 2.69 16.53 3.46
N ALA A 35 3.60 17.51 3.29
CA ALA A 35 4.76 17.66 4.17
C ALA A 35 4.35 18.02 5.60
N ALA A 36 3.42 18.97 5.74
CA ALA A 36 2.87 19.35 7.04
C ALA A 36 2.02 18.25 7.68
N CYS A 37 1.49 17.34 6.86
CA CYS A 37 0.62 16.24 7.31
C CYS A 37 1.34 14.90 7.49
N ARG A 38 2.67 14.84 7.30
CA ARG A 38 3.46 13.62 7.30
C ARG A 38 3.14 12.65 8.45
N ASP A 39 3.25 13.11 9.68
CA ASP A 39 3.09 12.24 10.86
C ASP A 39 1.64 11.76 11.01
N ALA A 40 0.67 12.59 10.62
CA ALA A 40 -0.74 12.21 10.57
C ALA A 40 -1.00 11.14 9.50
N ILE A 41 -0.41 11.27 8.30
CA ILE A 41 -0.51 10.30 7.22
C ILE A 41 0.06 8.94 7.69
N LEU A 42 1.29 8.93 8.20
CA LEU A 42 1.94 7.71 8.65
C LEU A 42 1.22 7.06 9.84
N GLY A 43 0.67 7.87 10.74
CA GLY A 43 -0.16 7.40 11.85
C GLY A 43 -1.45 6.73 11.36
N LEU A 44 -2.18 7.38 10.47
CA LEU A 44 -3.41 6.82 9.89
C LEU A 44 -3.15 5.56 9.06
N ALA A 45 -2.04 5.53 8.31
CA ALA A 45 -1.65 4.34 7.56
C ALA A 45 -1.42 3.13 8.48
N ARG A 46 -0.77 3.32 9.63
CA ARG A 46 -0.60 2.27 10.64
C ARG A 46 -1.91 1.87 11.30
N ASP A 47 -2.75 2.84 11.64
CA ASP A 47 -4.01 2.60 12.34
C ASP A 47 -5.03 1.85 11.47
N HIS A 48 -5.04 2.11 10.16
CA HIS A 48 -5.99 1.53 9.20
C HIS A 48 -5.37 0.47 8.29
N GLY A 49 -4.05 0.29 8.29
CA GLY A 49 -3.34 -0.62 7.38
C GLY A 49 -3.17 -0.09 5.95
N GLY A 50 -3.90 0.95 5.55
CA GLY A 50 -3.77 1.59 4.25
C GLY A 50 -4.65 2.82 4.12
N ILE A 51 -4.20 3.79 3.30
CA ILE A 51 -4.94 4.99 2.95
C ILE A 51 -5.08 5.07 1.44
N LEU A 52 -6.29 5.36 0.96
CA LEU A 52 -6.56 5.72 -0.43
C LEU A 52 -6.85 7.22 -0.52
N PHE A 53 -5.97 7.96 -1.16
CA PHE A 53 -6.16 9.37 -1.48
C PHE A 53 -6.93 9.51 -2.80
N ARG A 54 -8.13 10.09 -2.77
CA ARG A 54 -8.99 10.28 -3.93
C ARG A 54 -9.19 11.76 -4.24
N GLY A 55 -8.89 12.17 -5.49
CA GLY A 55 -9.14 13.53 -5.97
C GLY A 55 -8.18 14.59 -5.45
N PHE A 56 -7.04 14.18 -4.89
CA PHE A 56 -5.95 15.11 -4.59
C PHE A 56 -5.22 15.51 -5.88
N ASP A 57 -4.59 16.68 -5.86
CA ASP A 57 -3.87 17.22 -7.02
C ASP A 57 -2.50 16.53 -7.20
N VAL A 58 -2.55 15.34 -7.76
CA VAL A 58 -1.39 14.51 -8.12
C VAL A 58 -1.59 14.03 -9.56
N PRO A 59 -1.43 14.94 -10.56
CA PRO A 59 -1.84 14.65 -11.93
C PRO A 59 -0.85 13.80 -12.73
N THR A 60 0.40 13.64 -12.28
CA THR A 60 1.47 12.95 -13.02
C THR A 60 2.32 12.07 -12.13
N PRO A 61 3.07 11.10 -12.70
CA PRO A 61 4.05 10.32 -11.95
C PRO A 61 5.11 11.18 -11.23
N GLU A 62 5.50 12.33 -11.78
CA GLU A 62 6.45 13.26 -11.15
C GLU A 62 5.82 13.94 -9.92
N ALA A 63 4.56 14.34 -10.03
CA ALA A 63 3.81 14.88 -8.90
C ALA A 63 3.64 13.82 -7.79
N PHE A 64 3.41 12.56 -8.18
CA PHE A 64 3.38 11.44 -7.24
C PHE A 64 4.73 11.22 -6.56
N ALA A 65 5.84 11.21 -7.30
CA ALA A 65 7.19 11.12 -6.75
C ALA A 65 7.43 12.24 -5.73
N THR A 66 7.08 13.48 -6.08
CA THR A 66 7.19 14.64 -5.19
C THR A 66 6.33 14.46 -3.93
N PHE A 67 5.09 13.98 -4.06
CA PHE A 67 4.23 13.69 -2.91
C PHE A 67 4.90 12.70 -1.95
N VAL A 68 5.42 11.58 -2.46
CA VAL A 68 6.11 10.56 -1.65
C VAL A 68 7.37 11.13 -0.98
N GLU A 69 8.13 11.97 -1.69
CA GLU A 69 9.33 12.63 -1.14
C GLU A 69 9.03 13.53 0.06
N THR A 70 7.89 14.23 0.04
CA THR A 70 7.49 15.08 1.18
C THR A 70 7.30 14.30 2.48
N LEU A 71 7.02 13.00 2.38
CA LEU A 71 6.86 12.13 3.55
C LEU A 71 8.22 11.75 4.16
N ARG A 72 9.34 12.07 3.53
CA ARG A 72 10.70 11.82 4.02
C ARG A 72 10.92 10.37 4.47
N ILE A 73 10.36 9.44 3.72
CA ILE A 73 10.61 8.01 3.87
C ILE A 73 11.82 7.67 3.02
N GLU A 74 12.74 6.91 3.57
CA GLU A 74 13.91 6.45 2.85
C GLU A 74 13.50 5.66 1.61
N ASN A 75 14.09 5.99 0.46
CA ASN A 75 13.83 5.28 -0.77
C ASN A 75 14.51 3.91 -0.73
N MET A 76 13.75 2.88 -1.01
CA MET A 76 14.28 1.54 -1.18
C MET A 76 14.47 1.27 -2.67
N PRO A 77 15.71 1.07 -3.15
CA PRO A 77 15.93 0.71 -4.54
C PRO A 77 15.35 -0.68 -4.82
N TYR A 78 14.73 -0.85 -5.98
CA TYR A 78 14.17 -2.15 -6.38
C TYR A 78 15.29 -3.09 -6.88
N VAL A 79 16.11 -3.56 -5.92
CA VAL A 79 17.23 -4.48 -6.18
C VAL A 79 16.91 -5.85 -5.58
N GLY A 80 17.00 -6.89 -6.39
CA GLY A 80 16.67 -8.27 -5.96
C GLY A 80 15.17 -8.59 -5.98
N GLY A 81 14.34 -7.73 -6.54
CA GLY A 81 12.92 -8.01 -6.79
C GLY A 81 12.74 -9.10 -7.85
N ALA A 82 11.71 -9.92 -7.70
CA ALA A 82 11.43 -11.04 -8.63
C ALA A 82 10.76 -10.58 -9.93
N ALA A 83 10.09 -9.43 -9.94
CA ALA A 83 9.36 -8.92 -11.10
C ALA A 83 10.20 -7.91 -11.91
N VAL A 84 9.97 -7.86 -13.21
CA VAL A 84 10.48 -6.78 -14.06
C VAL A 84 9.73 -5.50 -13.72
N ARG A 85 10.46 -4.41 -13.55
CA ARG A 85 9.94 -3.06 -13.27
C ARG A 85 10.63 -2.07 -14.18
N THR A 86 9.86 -1.29 -14.92
CA THR A 86 10.39 -0.21 -15.77
C THR A 86 10.42 1.10 -14.96
N PRO A 87 11.58 1.78 -14.86
CA PRO A 87 11.65 3.09 -14.22
C PRO A 87 10.81 4.12 -14.96
N ILE A 88 10.02 4.89 -14.23
CA ILE A 88 9.20 5.99 -14.74
C ILE A 88 9.77 7.35 -14.27
N VAL A 89 10.04 7.47 -12.97
CA VAL A 89 10.67 8.69 -12.41
C VAL A 89 11.87 8.28 -11.56
N GLY A 90 13.04 8.47 -12.11
CA GLY A 90 14.32 8.17 -11.44
C GLY A 90 14.38 6.70 -10.98
N ASP A 91 14.84 6.52 -9.77
CA ASP A 91 14.92 5.23 -9.06
C ASP A 91 13.80 5.03 -8.03
N ARG A 92 12.76 5.85 -8.10
CA ARG A 92 11.69 5.91 -7.09
C ARG A 92 10.33 5.40 -7.58
N VAL A 93 9.98 5.70 -8.83
CA VAL A 93 8.69 5.32 -9.40
C VAL A 93 8.90 4.35 -10.55
N PHE A 94 8.26 3.21 -10.45
CA PHE A 94 8.33 2.11 -11.40
C PHE A 94 6.93 1.70 -11.85
N THR A 95 6.86 0.96 -12.94
CA THR A 95 5.63 0.26 -13.32
C THR A 95 5.21 -0.71 -12.20
N ALA A 96 3.89 -0.84 -11.95
CA ALA A 96 3.39 -1.67 -10.87
C ALA A 96 3.40 -3.17 -11.21
N ASN A 97 2.97 -3.52 -12.43
CA ASN A 97 2.88 -4.91 -12.88
C ASN A 97 3.14 -4.99 -14.39
N GLU A 98 4.06 -5.85 -14.79
CA GLU A 98 4.38 -6.16 -16.18
C GLU A 98 4.10 -7.65 -16.52
N SER A 99 3.41 -8.38 -15.63
CA SER A 99 3.00 -9.75 -15.89
C SER A 99 1.98 -9.82 -17.03
N PRO A 100 1.96 -10.89 -17.83
CA PRO A 100 0.93 -11.09 -18.83
C PRO A 100 -0.48 -11.04 -18.22
N PRO A 101 -1.48 -10.49 -18.92
CA PRO A 101 -2.82 -10.32 -18.37
C PRO A 101 -3.53 -11.58 -17.86
N GLY A 102 -3.11 -12.75 -18.33
CA GLY A 102 -3.67 -14.04 -17.91
C GLY A 102 -2.99 -14.68 -16.70
N GLU A 103 -1.91 -14.08 -16.20
CA GLU A 103 -1.15 -14.64 -15.08
C GLU A 103 -1.70 -14.14 -13.75
N PRO A 104 -2.18 -15.04 -12.87
CA PRO A 104 -2.65 -14.64 -11.55
C PRO A 104 -1.48 -14.20 -10.67
N VAL A 105 -1.63 -13.05 -10.02
CA VAL A 105 -0.68 -12.56 -9.02
C VAL A 105 -1.32 -12.76 -7.62
N PRO A 106 -0.87 -13.76 -6.85
CA PRO A 106 -1.42 -13.99 -5.51
C PRO A 106 -1.05 -12.85 -4.55
N PHE A 107 -1.78 -12.77 -3.43
CA PHE A 107 -1.40 -11.86 -2.34
C PHE A 107 0.01 -12.18 -1.86
N HIS A 108 0.82 -11.16 -1.73
CA HIS A 108 2.21 -11.26 -1.27
C HIS A 108 2.62 -9.96 -0.59
N HIS A 109 3.67 -10.03 0.22
CA HIS A 109 4.38 -8.84 0.67
C HIS A 109 5.40 -8.46 -0.39
N GLU A 110 5.45 -7.18 -0.73
CA GLU A 110 6.47 -6.69 -1.67
C GLU A 110 7.87 -6.94 -1.12
N MET A 111 8.71 -7.59 -1.94
CA MET A 111 10.11 -7.89 -1.61
C MET A 111 10.32 -8.65 -0.29
N ALA A 112 9.41 -9.55 0.09
CA ALA A 112 9.53 -10.34 1.32
C ALA A 112 10.78 -11.25 1.37
N GLN A 113 11.41 -11.50 0.21
CA GLN A 113 12.61 -12.34 0.06
C GLN A 113 13.92 -11.61 0.40
N VAL A 114 13.90 -10.29 0.60
CA VAL A 114 15.11 -9.54 0.97
C VAL A 114 15.21 -9.39 2.49
N PRO A 115 16.43 -9.22 3.04
CA PRO A 115 16.63 -9.09 4.49
C PRO A 115 15.90 -7.90 5.13
N GLU A 116 15.74 -6.80 4.39
CA GLU A 116 15.10 -5.57 4.84
C GLU A 116 14.00 -5.19 3.83
N PRO A 117 12.78 -5.75 3.96
CA PRO A 117 11.69 -5.42 3.05
C PRO A 117 11.18 -3.99 3.32
N PRO A 118 10.51 -3.35 2.32
CA PRO A 118 9.99 -2.01 2.47
C PRO A 118 8.92 -1.92 3.56
N ALA A 119 9.02 -0.91 4.44
CA ALA A 119 8.03 -0.64 5.47
C ALA A 119 6.73 -0.03 4.91
N TYR A 120 6.80 0.61 3.75
CA TYR A 120 5.66 1.23 3.07
C TYR A 120 5.73 0.95 1.58
N ILE A 121 4.57 0.77 0.98
CA ILE A 121 4.40 0.71 -0.48
C ILE A 121 3.40 1.76 -0.90
N PHE A 122 3.67 2.41 -2.03
CA PHE A 122 2.82 3.45 -2.60
C PHE A 122 2.41 3.06 -4.01
N PHE A 123 1.13 3.20 -4.32
CA PHE A 123 0.57 2.98 -5.64
C PHE A 123 0.00 4.28 -6.19
N TYR A 124 0.18 4.50 -7.47
CA TYR A 124 -0.38 5.61 -8.22
C TYR A 124 -1.14 5.09 -9.43
N GLY A 125 -2.38 5.49 -9.55
CA GLY A 125 -3.21 5.16 -10.69
C GLY A 125 -3.09 6.21 -11.79
N ASP A 126 -2.10 6.04 -12.68
CA ASP A 126 -1.88 6.96 -13.81
C ASP A 126 -3.00 6.86 -14.84
N ARG A 127 -3.37 5.64 -15.21
CA ARG A 127 -4.44 5.36 -16.17
C ARG A 127 -5.38 4.28 -15.62
N PRO A 128 -6.66 4.62 -15.39
CA PRO A 128 -7.64 3.63 -14.98
C PRO A 128 -7.93 2.63 -16.10
N SER A 129 -8.10 1.37 -15.74
CA SER A 129 -8.60 0.35 -16.66
C SER A 129 -10.05 0.64 -17.05
N VAL A 130 -10.45 0.25 -18.27
CA VAL A 130 -11.84 0.34 -18.72
C VAL A 130 -12.72 -0.66 -17.96
N SER A 131 -12.15 -1.83 -17.62
CA SER A 131 -12.78 -2.85 -16.76
C SER A 131 -11.70 -3.70 -16.12
N GLY A 132 -11.91 -4.15 -14.89
CA GLY A 132 -10.90 -4.87 -14.11
C GLY A 132 -9.72 -3.97 -13.73
N GLY A 133 -8.59 -4.59 -13.41
CA GLY A 133 -7.34 -3.89 -13.06
C GLY A 133 -7.31 -3.34 -11.64
N GLU A 134 -8.21 -3.77 -10.79
CA GLU A 134 -8.20 -3.49 -9.37
C GLU A 134 -6.95 -4.10 -8.72
N THR A 135 -6.34 -3.37 -7.81
CA THR A 135 -5.28 -3.90 -6.96
C THR A 135 -5.90 -4.38 -5.64
N PRO A 136 -6.08 -5.69 -5.45
CA PRO A 136 -6.61 -6.20 -4.20
C PRO A 136 -5.58 -6.04 -3.09
N ILE A 137 -6.05 -5.62 -1.91
CA ILE A 137 -5.21 -5.44 -0.73
C ILE A 137 -5.81 -6.20 0.47
N VAL A 138 -4.94 -6.73 1.32
CA VAL A 138 -5.33 -7.47 2.52
C VAL A 138 -4.45 -7.08 3.69
N LEU A 139 -5.00 -7.11 4.89
CA LEU A 139 -4.26 -6.88 6.13
C LEU A 139 -3.58 -8.17 6.58
N SER A 140 -2.27 -8.21 6.54
CA SER A 140 -1.47 -9.40 6.86
C SER A 140 -1.68 -9.90 8.28
N HIS A 141 -1.87 -9.00 9.25
CA HIS A 141 -2.14 -9.38 10.64
C HIS A 141 -3.53 -10.03 10.81
N GLU A 142 -4.51 -9.68 9.96
CA GLU A 142 -5.80 -10.37 9.96
C GLU A 142 -5.66 -11.77 9.33
N VAL A 143 -4.90 -11.89 8.25
CA VAL A 143 -4.59 -13.21 7.66
C VAL A 143 -3.88 -14.09 8.69
N TYR A 144 -2.88 -13.55 9.40
CA TYR A 144 -2.19 -14.28 10.46
C TYR A 144 -3.15 -14.71 11.58
N SER A 145 -4.03 -13.82 12.04
CA SER A 145 -5.01 -14.14 13.07
C SER A 145 -5.94 -15.29 12.66
N CYS A 146 -6.48 -15.25 11.44
CA CYS A 146 -7.30 -16.34 10.90
C CYS A 146 -6.49 -17.64 10.77
N PHE A 147 -5.25 -17.55 10.32
CA PHE A 147 -4.39 -18.70 10.15
C PHE A 147 -4.04 -19.35 11.50
N LEU A 148 -3.78 -18.54 12.53
CA LEU A 148 -3.53 -19.01 13.90
C LEU A 148 -4.76 -19.72 14.48
N GLU A 149 -5.97 -19.23 14.22
CA GLU A 149 -7.21 -19.86 14.68
C GLU A 149 -7.46 -21.20 13.97
N GLU A 150 -7.23 -21.29 12.67
CA GLU A 150 -7.47 -22.50 11.89
C GLU A 150 -6.34 -23.54 11.99
N PHE A 151 -5.10 -23.10 12.11
CA PHE A 151 -3.90 -23.95 12.05
C PHE A 151 -2.89 -23.64 13.17
N PRO A 152 -3.28 -23.69 14.45
CA PRO A 152 -2.40 -23.31 15.56
C PRO A 152 -1.10 -24.10 15.60
N GLY A 153 -1.14 -25.42 15.36
CA GLY A 153 0.05 -26.27 15.35
C GLY A 153 1.04 -25.94 14.22
N CYS A 154 0.56 -25.41 13.09
CA CYS A 154 1.44 -24.92 12.03
C CYS A 154 2.15 -23.63 12.45
N CYS A 155 1.43 -22.69 13.07
CA CYS A 155 2.03 -21.46 13.59
C CYS A 155 3.10 -21.77 14.65
N GLU A 156 2.82 -22.65 15.62
CA GLU A 156 3.78 -23.08 16.63
C GLU A 156 5.04 -23.71 16.01
N ALA A 157 4.88 -24.53 14.96
CA ALA A 157 6.00 -25.15 14.27
C ALA A 157 6.85 -24.10 13.53
N VAL A 158 6.23 -23.14 12.87
CA VAL A 158 6.93 -22.04 12.15
C VAL A 158 7.66 -21.15 13.15
N GLU A 159 7.04 -20.80 14.28
CA GLU A 159 7.68 -19.99 15.31
C GLU A 159 8.87 -20.71 15.95
N ALA A 160 8.80 -22.02 16.13
CA ALA A 160 9.86 -22.81 16.74
C ALA A 160 11.02 -23.13 15.79
N HIS A 161 10.75 -23.32 14.50
CA HIS A 161 11.71 -23.90 13.55
C HIS A 161 11.97 -23.02 12.32
N GLY A 162 11.21 -21.95 12.12
CA GLY A 162 11.23 -21.13 10.91
C GLY A 162 10.62 -21.85 9.70
N ILE A 163 10.76 -21.22 8.54
CA ILE A 163 10.39 -21.79 7.23
C ILE A 163 11.70 -22.19 6.54
N GLN A 164 11.76 -23.44 6.06
CA GLN A 164 12.90 -23.95 5.30
C GLN A 164 12.57 -24.01 3.81
#